data_9b43da9b488e9a963cfc6a3d37fff43b
#
_entry.id   9b43da9b488e9a963cfc6a3d37fff43b
#
_cell.length_a   1.000
_cell.length_b   1.000
_cell.length_c   1.000
_cell.angle_alpha   90.00
_cell.angle_beta   90.00
_cell.angle_gamma   90.00
#
_symmetry.space_group_name_H-M   'P 1'
#
loop_
_entity.id
_entity.type
_entity.pdbx_description
1 polymer ?
#
loop_
_entity_poly.entity_id
_entity_poly.type
_entity_poly.pdbx_seq_one_letter_code
_entity_poly.pdbx_strand_id
1 'polypeptide(L)'
;GLTVKEAIAATKEYVKTHGLGRVKVNYRLRDAIFSRQRYWGEPFPVYYKDQMPYMIPEDCLPLELPEVSKFLPTESGEPPLGHATKWAWDTVNRCVTENSRIDHQTVFPLELNTMPRFEGSSAYYLRYMDPKNDHALVDKDVDAYWQNVDLYVGGTEHATGHLIYSRFWNKFLHDLGYSCKEEPFQKLINQGMIQGRSNFVYRIKDTNTFVSLNMKDQYDTTPLHVDVNIVSGDGQRTCGENKSRT
;
A
#
# COMPACT_ATOMS: atom_id res chain seq x y z
N GLY A 1 -20.25 42.29 4.95
CA GLY A 1 -20.21 41.21 5.96
C GLY A 1 -18.89 40.45 5.86
N LEU A 2 -18.52 39.77 6.93
CA LEU A 2 -17.30 38.94 6.94
C LEU A 2 -17.52 37.62 6.16
N THR A 3 -16.48 37.13 5.53
CA THR A 3 -16.47 35.73 5.04
C THR A 3 -16.48 34.77 6.22
N VAL A 4 -16.84 33.49 5.98
CA VAL A 4 -16.84 32.43 7.03
C VAL A 4 -15.50 32.34 7.72
N LYS A 5 -14.40 32.38 6.96
CA LYS A 5 -13.04 32.30 7.51
C LYS A 5 -12.69 33.49 8.40
N GLU A 6 -13.03 34.69 8.00
CA GLU A 6 -12.82 35.92 8.77
C GLU A 6 -13.70 35.94 10.02
N ALA A 7 -14.98 35.52 9.93
CA ALA A 7 -15.88 35.44 11.06
C ALA A 7 -15.38 34.43 12.12
N ILE A 8 -14.88 33.26 11.71
CA ILE A 8 -14.27 32.28 12.63
C ILE A 8 -13.04 32.88 13.34
N ALA A 9 -12.16 33.56 12.60
CA ALA A 9 -10.99 34.20 13.19
C ALA A 9 -11.37 35.31 14.19
N ALA A 10 -12.30 36.19 13.82
CA ALA A 10 -12.80 37.26 14.69
C ALA A 10 -13.49 36.72 15.95
N THR A 11 -14.29 35.65 15.83
CA THR A 11 -14.95 35.02 16.97
C THR A 11 -13.94 34.37 17.93
N LYS A 12 -12.91 33.69 17.41
CA LYS A 12 -11.84 33.12 18.24
C LYS A 12 -11.11 34.20 19.05
N GLU A 13 -10.79 35.30 18.40
CA GLU A 13 -10.13 36.42 19.06
C GLU A 13 -11.05 37.09 20.09
N TYR A 14 -12.31 37.31 19.77
CA TYR A 14 -13.30 37.86 20.68
C TYR A 14 -13.45 37.03 21.97
N VAL A 15 -13.63 35.72 21.82
CA VAL A 15 -13.72 34.77 22.96
C VAL A 15 -12.48 34.80 23.84
N LYS A 16 -11.30 34.91 23.24
CA LYS A 16 -10.02 34.96 23.95
C LYS A 16 -9.85 36.28 24.72
N THR A 17 -10.11 37.41 24.05
CA THR A 17 -9.90 38.77 24.62
C THR A 17 -10.88 39.12 25.73
N HIS A 18 -12.11 38.56 25.66
CA HIS A 18 -13.13 38.81 26.68
C HIS A 18 -13.18 37.75 27.79
N GLY A 19 -12.21 36.82 27.80
CA GLY A 19 -12.13 35.76 28.84
C GLY A 19 -13.32 34.79 28.84
N LEU A 20 -14.07 34.70 27.72
CA LEU A 20 -15.28 33.87 27.61
C LEU A 20 -14.94 32.40 27.42
N GLY A 21 -13.67 32.08 27.11
CA GLY A 21 -13.22 30.73 26.93
C GLY A 21 -11.83 30.66 26.32
N ARG A 22 -11.42 29.44 25.90
CA ARG A 22 -10.13 29.21 25.25
C ARG A 22 -10.31 28.49 23.94
N VAL A 23 -9.50 28.84 22.94
CA VAL A 23 -9.42 28.09 21.69
C VAL A 23 -8.63 26.82 21.92
N LYS A 24 -9.24 25.67 21.65
CA LYS A 24 -8.59 24.35 21.73
C LYS A 24 -8.64 23.68 20.37
N VAL A 25 -7.54 23.13 19.93
CA VAL A 25 -7.47 22.27 18.76
C VAL A 25 -7.64 20.83 19.22
N ASN A 26 -8.66 20.16 18.72
CA ASN A 26 -8.86 18.74 18.94
C ASN A 26 -8.50 18.01 17.65
N TYR A 27 -7.57 17.08 17.75
CA TYR A 27 -7.26 16.17 16.66
C TYR A 27 -8.17 14.96 16.74
N ARG A 28 -8.79 14.60 15.62
CA ARG A 28 -9.58 13.38 15.49
C ARG A 28 -9.02 12.59 14.30
N LEU A 29 -8.14 11.67 14.59
CA LEU A 29 -7.61 10.72 13.62
C LEU A 29 -8.38 9.40 13.76
N ARG A 30 -8.51 8.69 12.67
CA ARG A 30 -8.94 7.29 12.73
C ARG A 30 -7.73 6.46 13.15
N ASP A 31 -7.99 5.46 14.00
CA ASP A 31 -6.98 4.49 14.34
C ASP A 31 -6.51 3.76 13.09
N ALA A 32 -5.20 3.65 12.93
CA ALA A 32 -4.59 2.88 11.85
C ALA A 32 -4.05 1.57 12.42
N ILE A 33 -4.50 0.45 11.87
CA ILE A 33 -3.95 -0.86 12.21
C ILE A 33 -2.72 -1.07 11.34
N PHE A 34 -1.56 -1.12 11.99
CA PHE A 34 -0.27 -1.35 11.35
C PHE A 34 0.05 -2.84 11.23
N SER A 35 -0.94 -3.65 10.91
CA SER A 35 -0.77 -5.09 10.71
C SER A 35 -1.75 -5.62 9.66
N ARG A 36 -1.41 -6.75 9.05
CA ARG A 36 -2.25 -7.44 8.08
C ARG A 36 -2.27 -8.94 8.36
N GLN A 37 -3.42 -9.53 8.23
CA GLN A 37 -3.67 -10.96 8.31
C GLN A 37 -3.36 -11.61 6.95
N ARG A 38 -2.11 -11.44 6.49
CA ARG A 38 -1.64 -11.93 5.20
C ARG A 38 -0.26 -12.56 5.35
N TYR A 39 0.03 -13.55 4.51
CA TYR A 39 1.34 -14.18 4.50
C TYR A 39 2.40 -13.24 3.89
N TRP A 40 2.13 -12.71 2.69
CA TRP A 40 3.07 -11.84 2.00
C TRP A 40 3.11 -10.44 2.60
N GLY A 41 4.18 -10.15 3.29
CA GLY A 41 4.51 -8.91 3.97
C GLY A 41 5.75 -9.11 4.83
N GLU A 42 6.34 -8.03 5.32
CA GLU A 42 7.45 -8.09 6.27
C GLU A 42 6.93 -8.65 7.61
N PRO A 43 7.54 -9.70 8.18
CA PRO A 43 7.14 -10.22 9.46
C PRO A 43 7.54 -9.27 10.59
N PHE A 44 6.70 -9.18 11.62
CA PHE A 44 7.06 -8.42 12.82
C PHE A 44 8.10 -9.20 13.63
N PRO A 45 9.25 -8.61 13.95
CA PRO A 45 10.26 -9.25 14.78
C PRO A 45 9.88 -9.22 16.28
N VAL A 46 8.70 -9.78 16.59
CA VAL A 46 8.06 -9.71 17.91
C VAL A 46 7.62 -11.09 18.35
N TYR A 47 7.92 -11.44 19.59
CA TYR A 47 7.36 -12.59 20.28
C TYR A 47 6.53 -12.16 21.50
N TYR A 48 5.64 -13.02 21.98
CA TYR A 48 4.75 -12.72 23.10
C TYR A 48 5.09 -13.53 24.34
N LYS A 49 5.38 -12.81 25.42
CA LYS A 49 5.51 -13.37 26.75
C LYS A 49 4.45 -12.75 27.65
N ASP A 50 3.62 -13.58 28.28
CA ASP A 50 2.52 -13.14 29.15
C ASP A 50 1.59 -12.13 28.46
N GLN A 51 1.31 -12.34 27.18
CA GLN A 51 0.53 -11.44 26.29
C GLN A 51 1.18 -10.07 26.02
N MET A 52 2.39 -9.85 26.48
CA MET A 52 3.16 -8.64 26.21
C MET A 52 4.12 -8.87 25.05
N PRO A 53 4.21 -7.92 24.09
CA PRO A 53 5.13 -8.01 22.98
C PRO A 53 6.57 -7.68 23.40
N TYR A 54 7.50 -8.47 22.91
CA TYR A 54 8.95 -8.27 23.08
C TYR A 54 9.63 -8.34 21.73
N MET A 55 10.60 -7.48 21.50
CA MET A 55 11.37 -7.46 20.26
C MET A 55 12.40 -8.61 20.23
N ILE A 56 12.56 -9.21 19.06
CA ILE A 56 13.73 -10.06 18.77
C ILE A 56 14.98 -9.16 18.78
N PRO A 57 16.12 -9.64 19.30
CA PRO A 57 17.37 -8.89 19.27
C PRO A 57 17.80 -8.53 17.84
N GLU A 58 18.31 -7.31 17.66
CA GLU A 58 18.66 -6.76 16.35
C GLU A 58 19.69 -7.63 15.59
N ASP A 59 20.64 -8.20 16.28
CA ASP A 59 21.64 -9.11 15.71
C ASP A 59 21.11 -10.48 15.29
N CYS A 60 19.80 -10.74 15.53
CA CYS A 60 19.08 -11.92 15.04
C CYS A 60 18.20 -11.64 13.81
N LEU A 61 18.27 -10.44 13.27
CA LEU A 61 17.54 -10.05 12.06
C LEU A 61 18.38 -10.34 10.80
N PRO A 62 17.77 -10.56 9.64
CA PRO A 62 16.34 -10.47 9.36
C PRO A 62 15.55 -11.70 9.84
N LEU A 63 14.28 -11.48 10.23
CA LEU A 63 13.32 -12.55 10.47
C LEU A 63 12.69 -12.95 9.13
N GLU A 64 12.94 -14.16 8.67
CA GLU A 64 12.42 -14.66 7.42
C GLU A 64 11.05 -15.32 7.58
N LEU A 65 10.19 -15.19 6.56
CA LEU A 65 8.89 -15.86 6.55
C LEU A 65 9.06 -17.39 6.52
N PRO A 66 8.29 -18.13 7.34
CA PRO A 66 8.37 -19.59 7.37
C PRO A 66 7.60 -20.20 6.19
N GLU A 67 7.91 -21.43 5.85
CA GLU A 67 7.06 -22.21 4.94
C GLU A 67 5.69 -22.48 5.59
N VAL A 68 4.63 -22.36 4.80
CA VAL A 68 3.26 -22.66 5.22
C VAL A 68 2.57 -23.57 4.21
N SER A 69 1.70 -24.43 4.69
CA SER A 69 0.93 -25.35 3.83
C SER A 69 -0.18 -24.65 3.05
N LYS A 70 -0.67 -23.51 3.55
CA LYS A 70 -1.77 -22.72 2.96
C LYS A 70 -1.58 -21.24 3.23
N PHE A 71 -1.97 -20.40 2.27
CA PHE A 71 -1.95 -18.92 2.38
C PHE A 71 -3.30 -18.33 2.80
N LEU A 72 -4.21 -19.17 3.27
CA LEU A 72 -5.53 -18.78 3.79
C LEU A 72 -5.47 -18.70 5.33
N PRO A 73 -6.41 -18.00 5.97
CA PRO A 73 -6.56 -18.07 7.43
C PRO A 73 -6.74 -19.50 7.91
N THR A 74 -6.38 -19.75 9.16
CA THR A 74 -6.65 -21.04 9.81
C THR A 74 -8.14 -21.23 10.04
N GLU A 75 -8.56 -22.46 10.37
CA GLU A 75 -9.98 -22.75 10.73
C GLU A 75 -10.44 -22.02 11.98
N SER A 76 -9.50 -21.68 12.87
CA SER A 76 -9.73 -20.85 14.08
C SER A 76 -9.77 -19.35 13.78
N GLY A 77 -9.50 -18.92 12.52
CA GLY A 77 -9.50 -17.52 12.10
C GLY A 77 -8.17 -16.80 12.33
N GLU A 78 -7.09 -17.50 12.67
CA GLU A 78 -5.76 -16.93 12.76
C GLU A 78 -5.19 -16.58 11.38
N PRO A 79 -4.24 -15.62 11.30
CA PRO A 79 -3.55 -15.31 10.06
C PRO A 79 -2.86 -16.51 9.41
N PRO A 80 -2.51 -16.46 8.12
CA PRO A 80 -1.85 -17.56 7.40
C PRO A 80 -0.58 -18.09 8.07
N LEU A 81 0.16 -17.26 8.81
CA LEU A 81 1.34 -17.70 9.59
C LEU A 81 0.98 -18.70 10.70
N GLY A 82 -0.29 -18.77 11.11
CA GLY A 82 -0.79 -19.80 12.03
C GLY A 82 -0.69 -21.23 11.47
N HIS A 83 -0.50 -21.42 10.16
CA HIS A 83 -0.23 -22.72 9.56
C HIS A 83 1.24 -23.16 9.64
N ALA A 84 2.14 -22.27 10.05
CA ALA A 84 3.55 -22.59 10.18
C ALA A 84 3.78 -23.56 11.34
N THR A 85 4.59 -24.57 11.13
CA THR A 85 5.04 -25.50 12.18
C THR A 85 6.25 -24.98 12.93
N LYS A 86 7.05 -24.12 12.29
CA LYS A 86 8.28 -23.53 12.81
C LYS A 86 8.13 -22.01 12.86
N TRP A 87 7.45 -21.51 13.91
CA TRP A 87 7.19 -20.07 14.09
C TRP A 87 7.10 -19.72 15.57
N ALA A 88 8.13 -20.10 16.34
CA ALA A 88 8.31 -19.76 17.75
C ALA A 88 9.72 -19.23 17.97
N TRP A 89 9.90 -18.37 18.94
CA TRP A 89 11.17 -17.75 19.31
C TRP A 89 11.78 -18.42 20.55
N ASP A 90 12.96 -18.99 20.38
CA ASP A 90 13.77 -19.52 21.49
C ASP A 90 14.70 -18.42 22.01
N THR A 91 14.44 -17.92 23.20
CA THR A 91 15.20 -16.81 23.81
C THR A 91 16.59 -17.23 24.28
N VAL A 92 16.81 -18.52 24.52
CA VAL A 92 18.11 -19.06 24.98
C VAL A 92 19.03 -19.28 23.79
N ASN A 93 18.52 -19.96 22.74
CA ASN A 93 19.29 -20.25 21.55
C ASN A 93 19.25 -19.12 20.52
N ARG A 94 18.40 -18.09 20.75
CA ARG A 94 18.24 -16.88 19.91
C ARG A 94 17.94 -17.22 18.46
N CYS A 95 16.99 -18.12 18.25
CA CYS A 95 16.60 -18.57 16.91
C CYS A 95 15.11 -18.94 16.82
N VAL A 96 14.60 -18.97 15.59
CA VAL A 96 13.26 -19.49 15.30
C VAL A 96 13.26 -21.01 15.41
N THR A 97 12.28 -21.55 16.12
CA THR A 97 12.15 -22.98 16.42
C THR A 97 10.74 -23.50 16.18
N GLU A 98 10.55 -24.80 16.37
CA GLU A 98 9.25 -25.47 16.23
C GLU A 98 8.23 -25.00 17.26
N ASN A 99 6.97 -24.81 16.83
CA ASN A 99 5.87 -24.41 17.72
C ASN A 99 5.61 -25.42 18.84
N SER A 100 5.90 -26.71 18.60
CA SER A 100 5.82 -27.78 19.59
C SER A 100 6.70 -27.59 20.83
N ARG A 101 7.70 -26.70 20.71
CA ARG A 101 8.63 -26.37 21.82
C ARG A 101 8.19 -25.20 22.67
N ILE A 102 7.06 -24.54 22.37
CA ILE A 102 6.56 -23.42 23.16
C ILE A 102 6.25 -23.89 24.57
N ASP A 103 6.98 -23.35 25.53
CA ASP A 103 6.87 -23.63 26.97
C ASP A 103 6.46 -22.40 27.79
N HIS A 104 6.36 -21.23 27.14
CA HIS A 104 6.08 -19.93 27.75
C HIS A 104 7.08 -19.53 28.88
N GLN A 105 8.26 -20.16 28.93
CA GLN A 105 9.36 -19.82 29.83
C GLN A 105 10.60 -19.40 29.07
N THR A 106 10.99 -20.17 28.06
CA THR A 106 12.17 -19.95 27.21
C THR A 106 11.80 -19.85 25.74
N VAL A 107 10.73 -20.51 25.32
CA VAL A 107 10.24 -20.51 23.92
C VAL A 107 8.84 -19.92 23.88
N PHE A 108 8.67 -18.90 23.05
CA PHE A 108 7.47 -18.08 22.97
C PHE A 108 6.91 -18.01 21.55
N PRO A 109 5.58 -17.83 21.38
CA PRO A 109 4.98 -17.65 20.07
C PRO A 109 5.41 -16.32 19.42
N LEU A 110 5.69 -16.35 18.13
CA LEU A 110 5.92 -15.17 17.32
C LEU A 110 4.61 -14.54 16.84
N GLU A 111 4.66 -13.25 16.47
CA GLU A 111 3.54 -12.54 15.86
C GLU A 111 3.11 -13.21 14.55
N LEU A 112 1.80 -13.42 14.37
CA LEU A 112 1.23 -14.07 13.19
C LEU A 112 0.83 -13.10 12.07
N ASN A 113 0.73 -11.80 12.39
CA ASN A 113 0.47 -10.77 11.39
C ASN A 113 1.75 -10.37 10.67
N THR A 114 1.60 -9.80 9.50
CA THR A 114 2.70 -9.15 8.77
C THR A 114 2.47 -7.64 8.70
N MET A 115 3.52 -6.89 8.44
CA MET A 115 3.45 -5.45 8.22
C MET A 115 2.64 -5.13 6.95
N PRO A 116 2.03 -3.94 6.85
CA PRO A 116 1.34 -3.53 5.63
C PRO A 116 2.28 -3.55 4.44
N ARG A 117 1.80 -4.03 3.32
CA ARG A 117 2.56 -4.12 2.05
C ARG A 117 3.20 -2.80 1.61
N PHE A 118 2.68 -1.67 2.08
CA PHE A 118 3.19 -0.33 1.73
C PHE A 118 4.45 0.05 2.50
N GLU A 119 4.90 -0.73 3.45
CA GLU A 119 6.01 -0.37 4.31
C GLU A 119 7.32 -0.36 3.54
N GLY A 120 7.76 -1.50 3.05
CA GLY A 120 8.97 -1.60 2.24
C GLY A 120 8.88 -0.78 0.95
N SER A 121 7.73 -0.82 0.25
CA SER A 121 7.53 -0.07 -0.98
C SER A 121 7.45 1.45 -0.78
N SER A 122 7.23 1.93 0.42
CA SER A 122 7.14 3.37 0.68
C SER A 122 8.51 4.06 0.72
N ALA A 123 9.56 3.34 1.07
CA ALA A 123 10.92 3.85 1.17
C ALA A 123 11.86 3.31 0.05
N TYR A 124 11.31 2.68 -1.00
CA TYR A 124 12.09 2.02 -2.05
C TYR A 124 13.09 2.95 -2.74
N TYR A 125 12.76 4.24 -2.90
CA TYR A 125 13.62 5.25 -3.52
C TYR A 125 14.91 5.46 -2.75
N LEU A 126 14.90 5.35 -1.41
CA LEU A 126 16.11 5.39 -0.58
C LEU A 126 16.99 4.16 -0.89
N ARG A 127 16.37 2.97 -0.92
CA ARG A 127 17.10 1.73 -1.22
C ARG A 127 17.71 1.74 -2.63
N TYR A 128 17.07 2.38 -3.60
CA TYR A 128 17.59 2.51 -4.96
C TYR A 128 18.85 3.35 -5.05
N MET A 129 19.08 4.26 -4.11
CA MET A 129 20.31 5.04 -4.06
C MET A 129 21.51 4.16 -3.73
N ASP A 130 21.31 3.12 -2.91
CA ASP A 130 22.39 2.24 -2.41
C ASP A 130 21.94 0.76 -2.35
N PRO A 131 21.66 0.15 -3.52
CA PRO A 131 20.98 -1.16 -3.58
C PRO A 131 21.81 -2.35 -3.10
N LYS A 132 23.13 -2.18 -2.96
CA LYS A 132 24.06 -3.23 -2.55
C LYS A 132 24.55 -3.10 -1.12
N ASN A 133 24.01 -2.17 -0.36
CA ASN A 133 24.39 -1.97 1.02
C ASN A 133 23.75 -3.04 1.91
N ASP A 134 24.59 -3.85 2.55
CA ASP A 134 24.14 -4.93 3.45
C ASP A 134 24.00 -4.49 4.91
N HIS A 135 24.40 -3.25 5.23
CA HIS A 135 24.44 -2.76 6.61
C HIS A 135 23.37 -1.72 6.93
N ALA A 136 22.88 -1.00 5.93
CA ALA A 136 21.91 0.08 6.11
C ALA A 136 20.94 0.15 4.92
N LEU A 137 19.78 0.78 5.12
CA LEU A 137 18.82 1.07 4.06
C LEU A 137 19.46 1.90 2.94
N VAL A 138 20.26 2.89 3.33
CA VAL A 138 21.08 3.74 2.50
C VAL A 138 22.25 4.29 3.34
N ASP A 139 23.44 4.38 2.76
CA ASP A 139 24.58 5.04 3.40
C ASP A 139 24.34 6.56 3.53
N LYS A 140 24.80 7.17 4.62
CA LYS A 140 24.58 8.60 4.90
C LYS A 140 25.22 9.53 3.86
N ASP A 141 26.37 9.19 3.36
CA ASP A 141 27.05 9.99 2.34
C ASP A 141 26.35 9.85 0.98
N VAL A 142 25.80 8.67 0.69
CA VAL A 142 25.00 8.43 -0.52
C VAL A 142 23.67 9.18 -0.45
N ASP A 143 22.98 9.14 0.70
CA ASP A 143 21.75 9.91 0.92
C ASP A 143 22.02 11.42 0.85
N ALA A 144 23.11 11.91 1.45
CA ALA A 144 23.50 13.30 1.39
C ALA A 144 23.87 13.77 -0.04
N TYR A 145 24.39 12.87 -0.88
CA TYR A 145 24.70 13.16 -2.28
C TYR A 145 23.43 13.24 -3.15
N TRP A 146 22.56 12.22 -3.11
CA TRP A 146 21.36 12.17 -3.93
C TRP A 146 20.21 13.02 -3.39
N GLN A 147 20.11 13.15 -2.07
CA GLN A 147 19.06 13.87 -1.36
C GLN A 147 17.65 13.34 -1.70
N ASN A 148 16.64 14.20 -1.66
CA ASN A 148 15.28 13.86 -2.06
C ASN A 148 15.13 13.84 -3.58
N VAL A 149 14.17 13.05 -4.06
CA VAL A 149 13.94 12.83 -5.50
C VAL A 149 13.51 14.13 -6.18
N ASP A 150 14.21 14.53 -7.25
CA ASP A 150 13.97 15.79 -7.97
C ASP A 150 12.61 15.83 -8.66
N LEU A 151 12.23 14.73 -9.30
CA LEU A 151 10.97 14.59 -10.04
C LEU A 151 10.35 13.22 -9.80
N TYR A 152 9.13 13.20 -9.27
CA TYR A 152 8.35 12.00 -9.04
C TYR A 152 7.09 12.02 -9.90
N VAL A 153 6.89 10.98 -10.71
CA VAL A 153 5.78 10.90 -11.66
C VAL A 153 4.93 9.69 -11.34
N GLY A 154 3.63 9.89 -11.17
CA GLY A 154 2.71 8.80 -10.86
C GLY A 154 1.25 9.21 -10.92
N GLY A 155 0.36 8.21 -11.03
CA GLY A 155 -1.08 8.44 -11.09
C GLY A 155 -1.67 8.96 -9.78
N THR A 156 -2.80 9.63 -9.89
CA THR A 156 -3.54 10.19 -8.74
C THR A 156 -4.06 9.14 -7.78
N GLU A 157 -4.22 7.89 -8.22
CA GLU A 157 -4.63 6.74 -7.40
C GLU A 157 -3.67 6.45 -6.26
N HIS A 158 -2.40 6.89 -6.37
CA HIS A 158 -1.39 6.74 -5.32
C HIS A 158 -1.45 7.82 -4.24
N ALA A 159 -2.27 8.86 -4.41
CA ALA A 159 -2.35 9.98 -3.45
C ALA A 159 -2.81 9.54 -2.05
N THR A 160 -3.74 8.59 -1.96
CA THR A 160 -4.26 8.04 -0.71
C THR A 160 -3.56 6.76 -0.24
N GLY A 161 -2.57 6.30 -0.97
CA GLY A 161 -1.79 5.11 -0.66
C GLY A 161 -0.31 5.43 -0.58
N HIS A 162 0.45 5.03 -1.60
CA HIS A 162 1.91 5.13 -1.63
C HIS A 162 2.46 6.53 -1.26
N LEU A 163 1.88 7.62 -1.75
CA LEU A 163 2.41 8.97 -1.50
C LEU A 163 2.29 9.38 -0.03
N ILE A 164 1.19 9.04 0.65
CA ILE A 164 1.03 9.30 2.09
C ILE A 164 2.06 8.51 2.88
N TYR A 165 2.20 7.21 2.59
CA TYR A 165 3.14 6.35 3.31
C TYR A 165 4.59 6.74 3.04
N SER A 166 4.96 7.06 1.79
CA SER A 166 6.33 7.53 1.46
C SER A 166 6.68 8.77 2.23
N ARG A 167 5.76 9.74 2.30
CA ARG A 167 5.99 10.98 3.04
C ARG A 167 6.07 10.74 4.54
N PHE A 168 5.21 9.88 5.10
CA PHE A 168 5.23 9.52 6.51
C PHE A 168 6.55 8.82 6.88
N TRP A 169 6.95 7.81 6.11
CA TRP A 169 8.20 7.09 6.33
C TRP A 169 9.42 7.99 6.21
N ASN A 170 9.47 8.84 5.19
CA ASN A 170 10.60 9.74 5.01
C ASN A 170 10.76 10.70 6.20
N LYS A 171 9.65 11.28 6.69
CA LYS A 171 9.67 12.14 7.88
C LYS A 171 10.12 11.38 9.12
N PHE A 172 9.62 10.18 9.32
CA PHE A 172 10.01 9.32 10.43
C PHE A 172 11.51 8.97 10.37
N LEU A 173 12.01 8.57 9.21
CA LEU A 173 13.43 8.30 9.02
C LEU A 173 14.30 9.55 9.18
N HIS A 174 13.81 10.70 8.76
CA HIS A 174 14.48 11.99 8.98
C HIS A 174 14.56 12.33 10.48
N ASP A 175 13.47 12.18 11.23
CA ASP A 175 13.41 12.41 12.67
C ASP A 175 14.38 11.49 13.44
N LEU A 176 14.61 10.28 12.93
CA LEU A 176 15.60 9.34 13.47
C LEU A 176 17.03 9.56 12.95
N GLY A 177 17.25 10.51 12.02
CA GLY A 177 18.56 10.83 11.44
C GLY A 177 19.05 9.83 10.39
N TYR A 178 18.12 9.05 9.77
CA TYR A 178 18.42 8.12 8.67
C TYR A 178 18.21 8.74 7.28
N SER A 179 17.50 9.83 7.15
CA SER A 179 17.34 10.58 5.91
C SER A 179 17.77 12.03 6.09
N CYS A 180 18.49 12.57 5.13
CA CYS A 180 19.00 13.96 5.16
C CYS A 180 17.92 15.01 4.86
N LYS A 181 16.77 14.61 4.29
CA LYS A 181 15.66 15.50 3.93
C LYS A 181 14.36 15.07 4.59
N GLU A 182 13.59 16.08 5.03
CA GLU A 182 12.26 15.86 5.62
C GLU A 182 11.22 15.39 4.59
N GLU A 183 11.24 15.93 3.37
CA GLU A 183 10.31 15.58 2.30
C GLU A 183 10.97 14.66 1.26
N PRO A 184 10.30 13.59 0.82
CA PRO A 184 10.88 12.59 -0.08
C PRO A 184 11.05 13.09 -1.52
N PHE A 185 10.16 13.98 -1.97
CA PHE A 185 10.07 14.41 -3.36
C PHE A 185 10.06 15.94 -3.46
N GLN A 186 10.87 16.51 -4.37
CA GLN A 186 10.88 17.94 -4.63
C GLN A 186 9.70 18.36 -5.50
N LYS A 187 9.36 17.53 -6.50
CA LYS A 187 8.29 17.82 -7.44
C LYS A 187 7.53 16.54 -7.78
N LEU A 188 6.19 16.60 -7.63
CA LEU A 188 5.27 15.55 -8.03
C LEU A 188 4.51 15.98 -9.29
N ILE A 189 4.45 15.09 -10.28
CA ILE A 189 3.58 15.24 -11.46
C ILE A 189 2.60 14.07 -11.50
N ASN A 190 1.32 14.39 -11.39
CA ASN A 190 0.24 13.46 -11.63
C ASN A 190 -0.22 13.61 -13.09
N GLN A 191 0.12 12.65 -13.95
CA GLN A 191 -0.25 12.67 -15.36
C GLN A 191 -1.73 12.34 -15.62
N GLY A 192 -2.49 12.02 -14.58
CA GLY A 192 -3.85 11.50 -14.69
C GLY A 192 -3.88 9.98 -14.95
N MET A 193 -5.07 9.45 -15.13
CA MET A 193 -5.26 8.02 -15.41
C MET A 193 -5.03 7.73 -16.89
N ILE A 194 -4.28 6.68 -17.18
CA ILE A 194 -4.14 6.16 -18.53
C ILE A 194 -5.50 5.56 -18.93
N GLN A 195 -6.05 6.06 -20.02
CA GLN A 195 -7.32 5.56 -20.56
C GLN A 195 -7.05 4.64 -21.72
N GLY A 196 -7.57 3.43 -21.64
CA GLY A 196 -7.67 2.52 -22.78
C GLY A 196 -9.03 2.69 -23.46
N ARG A 197 -9.03 2.85 -24.78
CA ARG A 197 -10.27 2.84 -25.53
C ARG A 197 -10.77 1.41 -25.68
N SER A 198 -11.93 1.11 -25.07
CA SER A 198 -12.62 -0.16 -25.27
C SER A 198 -13.64 -0.02 -26.40
N ASN A 199 -13.51 -0.86 -27.42
CA ASN A 199 -14.47 -0.94 -28.50
C ASN A 199 -15.34 -2.18 -28.31
N PHE A 200 -16.66 -2.01 -28.46
CA PHE A 200 -17.63 -3.11 -28.36
C PHE A 200 -18.46 -3.22 -29.62
N VAL A 201 -18.76 -4.44 -30.01
CA VAL A 201 -19.83 -4.79 -30.92
C VAL A 201 -20.92 -5.52 -30.15
N TYR A 202 -22.15 -5.40 -30.56
CA TYR A 202 -23.30 -5.98 -29.89
C TYR A 202 -23.85 -7.12 -30.71
N ARG A 203 -23.70 -8.34 -30.23
CA ARG A 203 -24.25 -9.55 -30.87
C ARG A 203 -25.61 -9.87 -30.26
N ILE A 204 -26.63 -10.13 -31.11
CA ILE A 204 -27.90 -10.64 -30.66
C ILE A 204 -27.68 -12.04 -30.08
N LYS A 205 -28.21 -12.29 -28.88
CA LYS A 205 -28.02 -13.57 -28.17
C LYS A 205 -28.45 -14.73 -29.08
N ASP A 206 -27.73 -15.83 -28.96
CA ASP A 206 -27.95 -17.09 -29.68
C ASP A 206 -27.93 -16.97 -31.18
N THR A 207 -27.38 -15.86 -31.71
CA THR A 207 -27.21 -15.64 -33.17
C THR A 207 -25.79 -15.17 -33.47
N ASN A 208 -25.44 -15.16 -34.78
CA ASN A 208 -24.22 -14.52 -35.27
C ASN A 208 -24.49 -13.13 -35.86
N THR A 209 -25.63 -12.52 -35.57
CA THR A 209 -26.00 -11.21 -36.08
C THR A 209 -25.53 -10.12 -35.09
N PHE A 210 -24.91 -9.08 -35.65
CA PHE A 210 -24.45 -7.92 -34.90
C PHE A 210 -25.33 -6.72 -35.21
N VAL A 211 -25.60 -5.90 -34.22
CA VAL A 211 -26.36 -4.66 -34.34
C VAL A 211 -25.48 -3.45 -33.94
N SER A 212 -25.83 -2.30 -34.51
CA SER A 212 -25.16 -1.05 -34.13
C SER A 212 -25.48 -0.62 -32.70
N LEU A 213 -24.64 0.24 -32.12
CA LEU A 213 -24.86 0.79 -30.78
C LEU A 213 -26.27 1.39 -30.59
N ASN A 214 -26.78 2.05 -31.62
CA ASN A 214 -28.07 2.74 -31.57
C ASN A 214 -29.28 1.76 -31.57
N MET A 215 -29.03 0.50 -31.90
CA MET A 215 -30.06 -0.54 -31.97
C MET A 215 -29.91 -1.58 -30.84
N LYS A 216 -28.89 -1.48 -30.01
CA LYS A 216 -28.58 -2.50 -28.98
C LYS A 216 -29.74 -2.75 -28.01
N ASP A 217 -30.50 -1.71 -27.69
CA ASP A 217 -31.60 -1.78 -26.72
C ASP A 217 -32.92 -2.30 -27.34
N GLN A 218 -32.94 -2.54 -28.67
CA GLN A 218 -34.08 -3.10 -29.38
C GLN A 218 -34.04 -4.65 -29.42
N TYR A 219 -32.91 -5.23 -29.02
CA TYR A 219 -32.65 -6.66 -29.05
C TYR A 219 -32.00 -7.12 -27.76
N ASP A 220 -32.17 -8.38 -27.39
CA ASP A 220 -31.37 -8.97 -26.33
C ASP A 220 -29.95 -9.22 -26.84
N THR A 221 -29.01 -8.38 -26.44
CA THR A 221 -27.64 -8.34 -26.97
C THR A 221 -26.58 -8.67 -25.93
N THR A 222 -25.49 -9.28 -26.38
CA THR A 222 -24.27 -9.47 -25.61
C THR A 222 -23.17 -8.57 -26.15
N PRO A 223 -22.56 -7.68 -25.34
CA PRO A 223 -21.42 -6.89 -25.75
C PRO A 223 -20.18 -7.78 -25.89
N LEU A 224 -19.49 -7.69 -27.00
CA LEU A 224 -18.22 -8.36 -27.26
C LEU A 224 -17.12 -7.34 -27.47
N HIS A 225 -16.00 -7.55 -26.80
CA HIS A 225 -14.80 -6.74 -26.97
C HIS A 225 -14.22 -6.96 -28.37
N VAL A 226 -13.80 -5.87 -28.99
CA VAL A 226 -13.18 -5.89 -30.31
C VAL A 226 -11.76 -5.36 -30.21
N ASP A 227 -10.82 -6.07 -30.85
CA ASP A 227 -9.44 -5.62 -30.96
C ASP A 227 -9.36 -4.26 -31.64
N VAL A 228 -8.62 -3.32 -31.06
CA VAL A 228 -8.45 -1.96 -31.60
C VAL A 228 -7.88 -1.95 -33.00
N ASN A 229 -7.09 -2.96 -33.40
CA ASN A 229 -6.47 -3.07 -34.70
C ASN A 229 -7.45 -3.39 -35.83
N ILE A 230 -8.65 -3.86 -35.52
CA ILE A 230 -9.71 -4.14 -36.53
C ILE A 230 -10.76 -3.03 -36.60
N VAL A 231 -10.61 -1.97 -35.82
CA VAL A 231 -11.47 -0.80 -35.82
C VAL A 231 -10.86 0.26 -36.73
N SER A 232 -11.50 0.58 -37.85
CA SER A 232 -11.08 1.64 -38.77
C SER A 232 -11.87 2.93 -38.58
N GLY A 233 -11.18 4.09 -38.68
CA GLY A 233 -11.77 5.45 -38.62
C GLY A 233 -11.69 6.09 -37.23
N ASP A 234 -11.86 7.40 -37.18
CA ASP A 234 -11.79 8.27 -35.95
C ASP A 234 -13.00 8.14 -35.02
N GLY A 235 -13.48 6.91 -34.89
CA GLY A 235 -14.52 6.55 -33.93
C GLY A 235 -15.93 6.52 -34.50
N GLN A 236 -16.13 6.82 -35.75
CA GLN A 236 -17.33 6.42 -36.50
C GLN A 236 -17.09 5.05 -37.11
N ARG A 237 -17.91 4.09 -36.71
CA ARG A 237 -17.74 2.66 -36.94
C ARG A 237 -18.08 2.27 -38.36
N THR A 238 -17.11 1.80 -39.11
CA THR A 238 -17.37 0.89 -40.21
C THR A 238 -16.89 -0.50 -39.81
N CYS A 239 -17.79 -1.46 -39.75
CA CYS A 239 -17.47 -2.86 -39.64
C CYS A 239 -16.73 -3.26 -40.94
N GLY A 240 -15.42 -3.42 -40.85
CA GLY A 240 -14.62 -3.88 -41.98
C GLY A 240 -15.00 -5.31 -42.33
N GLU A 241 -15.01 -5.61 -43.61
CA GLU A 241 -15.30 -6.91 -44.21
C GLU A 241 -14.49 -8.04 -43.53
N ASN A 242 -15.18 -9.15 -43.26
CA ASN A 242 -14.63 -10.39 -42.76
C ASN A 242 -13.41 -10.83 -43.60
N LYS A 243 -12.20 -10.60 -43.11
CA LYS A 243 -11.08 -11.42 -43.56
C LYS A 243 -11.14 -12.73 -42.81
N SER A 244 -11.74 -13.75 -43.44
CA SER A 244 -11.66 -15.14 -43.04
C SER A 244 -10.19 -15.51 -42.87
N ARG A 245 -9.79 -15.86 -41.67
CA ARG A 245 -8.55 -16.60 -41.46
C ARG A 245 -8.82 -18.05 -41.88
N THR A 246 -8.22 -18.45 -42.97
CA THR A 246 -7.91 -19.84 -43.28
C THR A 246 -6.81 -20.32 -42.33
#